data_696735108f0511229697a8740721bf78
#
_entry.id   696735108f0511229697a8740721bf78
#
_cell.length_a   1.000
_cell.length_b   1.000
_cell.length_c   1.000
_cell.angle_alpha   90.00
_cell.angle_beta   90.00
_cell.angle_gamma   90.00
#
_symmetry.space_group_name_H-M   'P 1'
#
loop_
_entity.id
_entity.type
_entity.pdbx_description
1 polymer ?
#
loop_
_entity_poly.entity_id
_entity_poly.type
_entity_poly.pdbx_seq_one_letter_code
_entity_poly.pdbx_strand_id
1 'polypeptide(L)'
;MSKLREIAYRIDPAVWEKEVLGVEPADWQKKFLRAPRGASIAVLTARQVGKTTTAGWAIAHFALHNSGSLNVIACPAQRQSAEAVRRVRECLVKVGAKLKTDNVFGLELENGSRVLALPGADDSIRGLTVNGWIIADEAARLTTDLIAAVRPMRARRPEARFAMLSTAYSRTDPFWTARALEQRPPRKRREPFGWAAFT
;
A
#
# COMPACT_ATOMS: atom_id res chain seq x y z
N MET A 1 -0.71 -27.73 -8.93
CA MET A 1 -0.99 -26.43 -9.61
C MET A 1 -0.11 -26.34 -10.84
N SER A 2 -0.59 -25.87 -12.01
CA SER A 2 0.28 -25.76 -13.19
C SER A 2 1.27 -24.59 -13.04
N LYS A 3 2.49 -24.73 -13.58
CA LYS A 3 3.51 -23.65 -13.58
C LYS A 3 2.98 -22.34 -14.18
N LEU A 4 2.10 -22.44 -15.17
CA LEU A 4 1.47 -21.27 -15.81
C LEU A 4 0.57 -20.49 -14.83
N ARG A 5 -0.18 -21.20 -13.96
CA ARG A 5 -1.00 -20.55 -12.92
C ARG A 5 -0.15 -19.83 -11.86
N GLU A 6 0.94 -20.43 -11.44
CA GLU A 6 1.88 -19.77 -10.51
C GLU A 6 2.45 -18.48 -11.11
N ILE A 7 2.81 -18.49 -12.37
CA ILE A 7 3.27 -17.28 -13.08
C ILE A 7 2.15 -16.23 -13.14
N ALA A 8 0.93 -16.62 -13.49
CA ALA A 8 -0.23 -15.72 -13.53
C ALA A 8 -0.47 -15.05 -12.16
N TYR A 9 -0.44 -15.81 -11.08
CA TYR A 9 -0.62 -15.30 -9.72
C TYR A 9 0.50 -14.33 -9.32
N ARG A 10 1.72 -14.59 -9.71
CA ARG A 10 2.87 -13.73 -9.42
C ARG A 10 2.81 -12.40 -10.17
N ILE A 11 2.28 -12.42 -11.41
CA ILE A 11 2.23 -11.24 -12.29
C ILE A 11 1.00 -10.40 -12.03
N ASP A 12 -0.16 -11.02 -11.81
CA ASP A 12 -1.44 -10.31 -11.67
C ASP A 12 -2.05 -10.52 -10.28
N PRO A 13 -1.89 -9.55 -9.37
CA PRO A 13 -2.47 -9.63 -8.04
C PRO A 13 -4.01 -9.71 -8.05
N ALA A 14 -4.70 -9.17 -9.06
CA ALA A 14 -6.16 -9.27 -9.11
C ALA A 14 -6.63 -10.69 -9.48
N VAL A 15 -5.86 -11.41 -10.30
CA VAL A 15 -6.10 -12.84 -10.57
C VAL A 15 -5.83 -13.67 -9.32
N TRP A 16 -4.75 -13.36 -8.59
CA TRP A 16 -4.43 -14.03 -7.35
C TRP A 16 -5.54 -13.84 -6.29
N GLU A 17 -6.06 -12.61 -6.11
CA GLU A 17 -7.18 -12.33 -5.21
C GLU A 17 -8.40 -13.18 -5.54
N LYS A 18 -8.77 -13.22 -6.80
CA LYS A 18 -9.94 -13.96 -7.27
C LYS A 18 -9.78 -15.47 -7.06
N GLU A 19 -8.69 -16.04 -7.53
CA GLU A 19 -8.54 -17.49 -7.60
C GLU A 19 -7.98 -18.10 -6.30
N VAL A 20 -7.14 -17.37 -5.55
CA VAL A 20 -6.50 -17.88 -4.34
C VAL A 20 -7.26 -17.43 -3.08
N LEU A 21 -7.65 -16.17 -2.99
CA LEU A 21 -8.43 -15.67 -1.86
C LEU A 21 -9.94 -15.85 -2.04
N GLY A 22 -10.40 -16.23 -3.24
CA GLY A 22 -11.83 -16.43 -3.52
C GLY A 22 -12.66 -15.15 -3.44
N VAL A 23 -12.04 -14.00 -3.72
CA VAL A 23 -12.70 -12.69 -3.68
C VAL A 23 -12.64 -12.06 -5.06
N GLU A 24 -13.78 -11.66 -5.62
CA GLU A 24 -13.83 -10.91 -6.88
C GLU A 24 -13.57 -9.43 -6.59
N PRO A 25 -12.40 -8.86 -6.96
CA PRO A 25 -12.13 -7.46 -6.74
C PRO A 25 -13.01 -6.56 -7.61
N ALA A 26 -13.50 -5.45 -7.05
CA ALA A 26 -14.16 -4.40 -7.83
C ALA A 26 -13.18 -3.74 -8.81
N ASP A 27 -13.71 -3.03 -9.82
CA ASP A 27 -12.86 -2.46 -10.88
C ASP A 27 -11.79 -1.48 -10.37
N TRP A 28 -12.11 -0.63 -9.39
CA TRP A 28 -11.14 0.25 -8.78
C TRP A 28 -10.07 -0.53 -8.00
N GLN A 29 -10.43 -1.65 -7.35
CA GLN A 29 -9.49 -2.52 -6.65
C GLN A 29 -8.55 -3.21 -7.64
N LYS A 30 -9.07 -3.72 -8.77
CA LYS A 30 -8.26 -4.29 -9.86
C LYS A 30 -7.24 -3.27 -10.39
N LYS A 31 -7.68 -2.03 -10.63
CA LYS A 31 -6.78 -0.94 -11.05
C LYS A 31 -5.70 -0.65 -10.01
N PHE A 32 -6.07 -0.60 -8.71
CA PHE A 32 -5.13 -0.38 -7.62
C PHE A 32 -4.11 -1.51 -7.53
N LEU A 33 -4.56 -2.76 -7.51
CA LEU A 33 -3.71 -3.94 -7.41
C LEU A 33 -2.70 -4.04 -8.56
N ARG A 34 -3.12 -3.67 -9.78
CA ARG A 34 -2.30 -3.67 -11.00
C ARG A 34 -1.47 -2.42 -11.20
N ALA A 35 -1.42 -1.53 -10.22
CA ALA A 35 -0.62 -0.32 -10.33
C ALA A 35 0.84 -0.64 -10.70
N PRO A 36 1.44 0.06 -11.65
CA PRO A 36 2.81 -0.20 -12.08
C PRO A 36 3.81 0.08 -10.96
N ARG A 37 5.00 -0.49 -11.06
CA ARG A 37 6.11 -0.15 -10.15
C ARG A 37 6.43 1.33 -10.26
N GLY A 38 6.76 1.96 -9.13
CA GLY A 38 7.05 3.39 -9.06
C GLY A 38 5.81 4.30 -9.08
N ALA A 39 4.60 3.74 -9.21
CA ALA A 39 3.38 4.54 -9.23
C ALA A 39 3.18 5.33 -7.94
N SER A 40 2.64 6.55 -8.09
CA SER A 40 1.99 7.31 -7.03
C SER A 40 0.48 7.31 -7.28
N ILE A 41 -0.30 6.95 -6.26
CA ILE A 41 -1.72 6.66 -6.42
C ILE A 41 -2.50 7.42 -5.34
N ALA A 42 -3.60 8.07 -5.72
CA ALA A 42 -4.56 8.64 -4.78
C ALA A 42 -5.94 8.00 -5.02
N VAL A 43 -6.47 7.34 -4.01
CA VAL A 43 -7.78 6.69 -4.05
C VAL A 43 -8.74 7.43 -3.13
N LEU A 44 -9.75 8.06 -3.71
CA LEU A 44 -10.86 8.68 -3.00
C LEU A 44 -12.10 7.84 -3.21
N THR A 45 -12.62 7.26 -2.15
CA THR A 45 -13.81 6.42 -2.22
C THR A 45 -14.72 6.65 -1.01
N ALA A 46 -15.93 6.09 -1.03
CA ALA A 46 -16.82 6.09 0.13
C ALA A 46 -16.23 5.29 1.30
N ARG A 47 -16.88 5.39 2.46
CA ARG A 47 -16.57 4.51 3.61
C ARG A 47 -17.01 3.08 3.31
N GLN A 48 -16.35 2.11 3.95
CA GLN A 48 -16.71 0.67 3.93
C GLN A 48 -16.65 -0.01 2.55
N VAL A 49 -15.96 0.57 1.58
CA VAL A 49 -15.77 -0.04 0.25
C VAL A 49 -14.53 -0.94 0.16
N GLY A 50 -13.88 -1.24 1.30
CA GLY A 50 -12.76 -2.18 1.35
C GLY A 50 -11.37 -1.58 1.09
N LYS A 51 -11.14 -0.28 1.32
CA LYS A 51 -9.82 0.37 1.12
C LYS A 51 -8.69 -0.35 1.86
N THR A 52 -8.79 -0.46 3.18
CA THR A 52 -7.78 -1.11 4.03
C THR A 52 -7.61 -2.59 3.66
N THR A 53 -8.70 -3.27 3.29
CA THR A 53 -8.66 -4.66 2.83
C THR A 53 -7.86 -4.77 1.52
N THR A 54 -8.13 -3.92 0.54
CA THR A 54 -7.39 -3.89 -0.73
C THR A 54 -5.91 -3.57 -0.52
N ALA A 55 -5.59 -2.63 0.39
CA ALA A 55 -4.23 -2.36 0.81
C ALA A 55 -3.54 -3.60 1.39
N GLY A 56 -4.25 -4.34 2.26
CA GLY A 56 -3.80 -5.60 2.83
C GLY A 56 -3.49 -6.65 1.76
N TRP A 57 -4.36 -6.81 0.77
CA TRP A 57 -4.16 -7.70 -0.36
C TRP A 57 -2.90 -7.33 -1.16
N ALA A 58 -2.78 -6.08 -1.57
CA ALA A 58 -1.64 -5.59 -2.36
C ALA A 58 -0.30 -5.85 -1.64
N ILE A 59 -0.25 -5.61 -0.33
CA ILE A 59 0.94 -5.84 0.49
C ILE A 59 1.21 -7.34 0.65
N ALA A 60 0.19 -8.15 0.98
CA ALA A 60 0.34 -9.59 1.14
C ALA A 60 0.87 -10.24 -0.14
N HIS A 61 0.24 -9.93 -1.28
CA HIS A 61 0.70 -10.40 -2.59
C HIS A 61 2.15 -9.99 -2.86
N PHE A 62 2.50 -8.72 -2.64
CA PHE A 62 3.86 -8.24 -2.90
C PHE A 62 4.89 -8.91 -1.99
N ALA A 63 4.60 -9.04 -0.69
CA ALA A 63 5.48 -9.68 0.28
C ALA A 63 5.71 -11.16 -0.02
N LEU A 64 4.69 -11.88 -0.48
CA LEU A 64 4.79 -13.29 -0.87
C LEU A 64 5.70 -13.49 -2.08
N HIS A 65 5.55 -12.65 -3.10
CA HIS A 65 6.19 -12.85 -4.40
C HIS A 65 7.50 -12.08 -4.60
N ASN A 66 7.90 -11.24 -3.63
CA ASN A 66 9.14 -10.45 -3.69
C ASN A 66 9.93 -10.61 -2.38
N SER A 67 10.74 -11.64 -2.29
CA SER A 67 11.56 -11.95 -1.11
C SER A 67 12.40 -10.75 -0.66
N GLY A 68 12.52 -10.55 0.65
CA GLY A 68 13.27 -9.44 1.24
C GLY A 68 12.61 -8.07 1.03
N SER A 69 11.32 -8.03 0.66
CA SER A 69 10.61 -6.76 0.50
C SER A 69 10.29 -6.10 1.85
N LEU A 70 10.35 -4.77 1.87
CA LEU A 70 9.82 -3.96 2.97
C LEU A 70 8.60 -3.21 2.47
N ASN A 71 7.48 -3.38 3.17
CA ASN A 71 6.21 -2.72 2.93
C ASN A 71 5.80 -1.94 4.17
N VAL A 72 5.25 -0.76 4.00
CA VAL A 72 4.90 0.16 5.09
C VAL A 72 3.46 0.64 4.94
N ILE A 73 2.73 0.66 6.05
CA ILE A 73 1.39 1.24 6.16
C ILE A 73 1.42 2.35 7.21
N ALA A 74 1.14 3.57 6.81
CA ALA A 74 1.00 4.71 7.73
C ALA A 74 -0.49 4.95 8.00
N CYS A 75 -0.86 5.00 9.29
CA CYS A 75 -2.23 5.23 9.75
C CYS A 75 -2.26 6.34 10.81
N PRO A 76 -3.40 7.05 10.96
CA PRO A 76 -3.51 8.13 11.95
C PRO A 76 -3.44 7.66 13.40
N ALA A 77 -3.86 6.43 13.69
CA ALA A 77 -3.94 5.91 15.05
C ALA A 77 -3.49 4.45 15.15
N GLN A 78 -3.04 4.05 16.33
CA GLN A 78 -2.56 2.69 16.64
C GLN A 78 -3.61 1.61 16.30
N ARG A 79 -4.88 1.84 16.62
CA ARG A 79 -5.97 0.91 16.32
C ARG A 79 -6.09 0.64 14.81
N GLN A 80 -5.95 1.67 13.99
CA GLN A 80 -6.01 1.53 12.53
C GLN A 80 -4.77 0.82 11.99
N SER A 81 -3.60 1.07 12.56
CA SER A 81 -2.36 0.37 12.25
C SER A 81 -2.47 -1.13 12.55
N ALA A 82 -2.98 -1.50 13.72
CA ALA A 82 -3.22 -2.89 14.09
C ALA A 82 -4.22 -3.57 13.14
N GLU A 83 -5.31 -2.88 12.78
CA GLU A 83 -6.31 -3.39 11.82
C GLU A 83 -5.70 -3.60 10.44
N ALA A 84 -4.88 -2.67 9.96
CA ALA A 84 -4.22 -2.79 8.66
C ALA A 84 -3.27 -4.00 8.60
N VAL A 85 -2.45 -4.21 9.65
CA VAL A 85 -1.59 -5.40 9.78
C VAL A 85 -2.44 -6.67 9.86
N ARG A 86 -3.57 -6.64 10.60
CA ARG A 86 -4.48 -7.78 10.69
C ARG A 86 -5.01 -8.18 9.31
N ARG A 87 -5.35 -7.24 8.43
CA ARG A 87 -5.79 -7.54 7.05
C ARG A 87 -4.71 -8.22 6.23
N VAL A 88 -3.47 -7.78 6.34
CA VAL A 88 -2.34 -8.45 5.69
C VAL A 88 -2.17 -9.88 6.22
N ARG A 89 -2.20 -10.03 7.55
CA ARG A 89 -2.07 -11.34 8.24
C ARG A 89 -3.15 -12.32 7.77
N GLU A 90 -4.40 -11.90 7.72
CA GLU A 90 -5.52 -12.74 7.27
C GLU A 90 -5.27 -13.32 5.88
N CYS A 91 -4.75 -12.50 4.95
CA CYS A 91 -4.39 -12.97 3.61
C CYS A 91 -3.24 -13.97 3.66
N LEU A 92 -2.17 -13.67 4.40
CA LEU A 92 -0.99 -14.53 4.50
C LEU A 92 -1.32 -15.89 5.13
N VAL A 93 -2.11 -15.88 6.21
CA VAL A 93 -2.56 -17.11 6.87
C VAL A 93 -3.44 -17.95 5.94
N LYS A 94 -4.36 -17.31 5.21
CA LYS A 94 -5.26 -18.00 4.27
C LYS A 94 -4.50 -18.78 3.18
N VAL A 95 -3.34 -18.28 2.77
CA VAL A 95 -2.51 -18.94 1.76
C VAL A 95 -1.41 -19.83 2.35
N GLY A 96 -1.42 -20.04 3.68
CA GLY A 96 -0.45 -20.90 4.36
C GLY A 96 0.97 -20.31 4.40
N ALA A 97 1.11 -18.99 4.30
CA ALA A 97 2.42 -18.33 4.41
C ALA A 97 2.99 -18.51 5.81
N LYS A 98 4.28 -18.85 5.88
CA LYS A 98 4.98 -18.99 7.16
C LYS A 98 5.52 -17.65 7.61
N LEU A 99 5.17 -17.28 8.85
CA LEU A 99 5.61 -16.06 9.51
C LEU A 99 6.76 -16.38 10.49
N LYS A 100 7.85 -15.65 10.37
CA LYS A 100 8.98 -15.68 11.31
C LYS A 100 8.70 -14.80 12.53
N THR A 101 8.07 -13.64 12.30
CA THR A 101 7.62 -12.72 13.34
C THR A 101 6.20 -12.30 13.07
N ASP A 102 5.37 -12.30 14.11
CA ASP A 102 3.97 -11.86 14.06
C ASP A 102 3.67 -11.03 15.31
N ASN A 103 3.52 -9.72 15.12
CA ASN A 103 3.13 -8.81 16.19
C ASN A 103 2.07 -7.81 15.72
N VAL A 104 1.56 -7.01 16.65
CA VAL A 104 0.41 -6.09 16.42
C VAL A 104 0.68 -5.09 15.29
N PHE A 105 1.92 -4.62 15.17
CA PHE A 105 2.29 -3.57 14.21
C PHE A 105 3.24 -4.04 13.12
N GLY A 106 3.55 -5.32 13.05
CA GLY A 106 4.46 -5.81 12.03
C GLY A 106 4.45 -7.31 11.83
N LEU A 107 4.89 -7.72 10.64
CA LEU A 107 5.01 -9.12 10.22
C LEU A 107 6.36 -9.29 9.53
N GLU A 108 7.00 -10.43 9.73
CA GLU A 108 8.13 -10.90 8.95
C GLU A 108 7.83 -12.31 8.43
N LEU A 109 7.97 -12.51 7.12
CA LEU A 109 7.80 -13.80 6.46
C LEU A 109 9.13 -14.56 6.45
N GLU A 110 9.09 -15.90 6.33
CA GLU A 110 10.32 -16.72 6.18
C GLU A 110 11.15 -16.34 4.95
N ASN A 111 10.54 -15.76 3.90
CA ASN A 111 11.27 -15.26 2.72
C ASN A 111 12.00 -13.92 2.97
N GLY A 112 12.03 -13.44 4.22
CA GLY A 112 12.67 -12.19 4.62
C GLY A 112 11.85 -10.92 4.32
N SER A 113 10.65 -11.03 3.76
CA SER A 113 9.78 -9.88 3.53
C SER A 113 9.18 -9.39 4.83
N ARG A 114 9.06 -8.06 4.97
CA ARG A 114 8.53 -7.41 6.15
C ARG A 114 7.38 -6.47 5.81
N VAL A 115 6.45 -6.38 6.76
CA VAL A 115 5.34 -5.43 6.75
C VAL A 115 5.38 -4.67 8.07
N LEU A 116 5.41 -3.35 8.02
CA LEU A 116 5.42 -2.48 9.19
C LEU A 116 4.25 -1.51 9.11
N ALA A 117 3.51 -1.38 10.19
CA ALA A 117 2.53 -0.32 10.32
C ALA A 117 3.05 0.77 11.28
N LEU A 118 2.91 2.01 10.84
CA LEU A 118 3.42 3.19 11.52
C LEU A 118 2.21 3.98 12.07
N PRO A 119 1.96 3.91 13.38
CA PRO A 119 0.92 4.69 14.02
C PRO A 119 1.44 6.11 14.32
N GLY A 120 0.83 7.13 13.71
CA GLY A 120 1.20 8.52 13.98
C GLY A 120 2.59 8.91 13.46
N ALA A 121 3.07 10.07 13.90
CA ALA A 121 4.41 10.57 13.58
C ALA A 121 5.41 10.02 14.63
N ASP A 122 6.22 9.04 14.25
CA ASP A 122 7.32 8.53 15.07
C ASP A 122 8.65 8.83 14.37
N ASP A 123 9.59 9.44 15.05
CA ASP A 123 10.91 9.77 14.50
C ASP A 123 11.73 8.51 14.17
N SER A 124 11.40 7.36 14.76
CA SER A 124 12.05 6.06 14.48
C SER A 124 11.87 5.57 13.05
N ILE A 125 10.90 6.13 12.30
CA ILE A 125 10.62 5.73 10.91
C ILE A 125 11.53 6.40 9.88
N ARG A 126 12.24 7.45 10.28
CA ARG A 126 13.19 8.15 9.40
C ARG A 126 14.37 7.23 9.10
N GLY A 127 14.67 7.04 7.82
CA GLY A 127 15.79 6.19 7.37
C GLY A 127 15.38 4.81 6.84
N LEU A 128 14.12 4.40 6.96
CA LEU A 128 13.66 3.20 6.28
C LEU A 128 13.73 3.35 4.76
N THR A 129 14.26 2.34 4.10
CA THR A 129 14.25 2.26 2.63
C THR A 129 13.23 1.20 2.20
N VAL A 130 12.13 1.64 1.64
CA VAL A 130 11.02 0.78 1.22
C VAL A 130 11.19 0.44 -0.26
N ASN A 131 11.09 -0.84 -0.61
CA ASN A 131 11.17 -1.34 -1.98
C ASN A 131 9.85 -1.97 -2.48
N GLY A 132 8.84 -2.06 -1.59
CA GLY A 132 7.51 -2.57 -1.87
C GLY A 132 6.46 -1.46 -1.96
N TRP A 133 5.47 -1.56 -1.09
CA TRP A 133 4.39 -0.59 -0.97
C TRP A 133 4.63 0.37 0.20
N ILE A 134 4.34 1.64 -0.02
CA ILE A 134 4.12 2.64 1.02
C ILE A 134 2.66 3.05 0.90
N ILE A 135 1.84 2.71 1.89
CA ILE A 135 0.41 3.01 1.89
C ILE A 135 0.10 3.95 3.04
N ALA A 136 -0.43 5.13 2.72
CA ALA A 136 -1.01 6.07 3.66
C ALA A 136 -2.52 5.81 3.72
N ASP A 137 -2.97 5.06 4.72
CA ASP A 137 -4.40 4.77 4.92
C ASP A 137 -5.07 5.87 5.75
N GLU A 138 -6.32 6.19 5.43
CA GLU A 138 -7.04 7.37 5.96
C GLU A 138 -6.23 8.68 5.80
N ALA A 139 -5.63 8.85 4.62
CA ALA A 139 -4.61 9.86 4.34
C ALA A 139 -5.07 11.31 4.60
N ALA A 140 -6.37 11.61 4.48
CA ALA A 140 -6.93 12.92 4.83
C ALA A 140 -6.82 13.27 6.33
N ARG A 141 -6.57 12.28 7.18
CA ARG A 141 -6.42 12.44 8.63
C ARG A 141 -4.99 12.31 9.12
N LEU A 142 -4.05 12.00 8.23
CA LEU A 142 -2.64 11.95 8.58
C LEU A 142 -2.09 13.36 8.78
N THR A 143 -1.11 13.49 9.65
CA THR A 143 -0.38 14.76 9.81
C THR A 143 0.51 15.00 8.59
N THR A 144 0.75 16.27 8.29
CA THR A 144 1.68 16.67 7.22
C THR A 144 3.07 16.09 7.46
N ASP A 145 3.50 16.03 8.72
CA ASP A 145 4.81 15.51 9.13
C ASP A 145 4.95 14.01 8.82
N LEU A 146 3.90 13.21 9.08
CA LEU A 146 3.91 11.79 8.76
C LEU A 146 3.99 11.58 7.23
N ILE A 147 3.23 12.32 6.45
CA ILE A 147 3.31 12.28 4.98
C ILE A 147 4.71 12.68 4.50
N ALA A 148 5.28 13.75 5.09
CA ALA A 148 6.64 14.19 4.78
C ALA A 148 7.70 13.15 5.16
N ALA A 149 7.48 12.37 6.21
CA ALA A 149 8.40 11.31 6.65
C ALA A 149 8.33 10.06 5.75
N VAL A 150 7.14 9.65 5.28
CA VAL A 150 7.00 8.40 4.51
C VAL A 150 7.35 8.56 3.02
N ARG A 151 7.15 9.73 2.43
CA ARG A 151 7.47 9.98 1.01
C ARG A 151 8.94 9.72 0.66
N PRO A 152 9.94 10.18 1.43
CA PRO A 152 11.36 9.92 1.14
C PRO A 152 11.79 8.46 1.26
N MET A 153 11.02 7.59 1.93
CA MET A 153 11.36 6.18 2.11
C MET A 153 11.58 5.42 0.80
N ARG A 154 11.03 5.91 -0.32
CA ARG A 154 11.26 5.36 -1.65
C ARG A 154 12.34 6.07 -2.45
N ALA A 155 12.99 7.10 -1.92
CA ALA A 155 13.95 7.91 -2.70
C ALA A 155 15.10 7.09 -3.29
N ARG A 156 15.55 6.05 -2.57
CA ARG A 156 16.59 5.11 -3.03
C ARG A 156 16.01 3.92 -3.81
N ARG A 157 14.69 3.79 -3.88
CA ARG A 157 13.95 2.70 -4.52
C ARG A 157 12.77 3.27 -5.30
N PRO A 158 13.02 3.93 -6.43
CA PRO A 158 11.98 4.59 -7.22
C PRO A 158 10.92 3.64 -7.75
N GLU A 159 11.22 2.34 -7.78
CA GLU A 159 10.28 1.28 -8.11
C GLU A 159 9.22 1.00 -7.01
N ALA A 160 9.42 1.48 -5.78
CA ALA A 160 8.43 1.36 -4.72
C ALA A 160 7.15 2.16 -5.05
N ARG A 161 6.01 1.58 -4.75
CA ARG A 161 4.70 2.22 -4.96
C ARG A 161 4.33 3.08 -3.75
N PHE A 162 3.77 4.25 -4.01
CA PHE A 162 3.22 5.10 -2.96
C PHE A 162 1.72 5.28 -3.20
N ALA A 163 0.90 4.94 -2.21
CA ALA A 163 -0.55 5.08 -2.31
C ALA A 163 -1.12 5.87 -1.13
N MET A 164 -2.03 6.76 -1.41
CA MET A 164 -2.86 7.47 -0.43
C MET A 164 -4.30 7.01 -0.59
N LEU A 165 -4.87 6.41 0.45
CA LEU A 165 -6.24 5.93 0.49
C LEU A 165 -7.04 6.81 1.45
N SER A 166 -8.17 7.37 1.03
CA SER A 166 -9.00 8.18 1.91
C SER A 166 -10.48 8.19 1.53
N THR A 167 -11.28 8.62 2.50
CA THR A 167 -12.63 9.16 2.26
C THR A 167 -12.52 10.69 2.15
N ALA A 168 -13.48 11.34 1.51
CA ALA A 168 -13.56 12.79 1.48
C ALA A 168 -13.66 13.35 2.91
N TYR A 169 -12.81 14.31 3.25
CA TYR A 169 -12.78 14.92 4.57
C TYR A 169 -12.78 16.46 4.48
N SER A 170 -11.76 17.06 3.89
CA SER A 170 -11.62 18.50 3.74
C SER A 170 -10.90 18.86 2.44
N ARG A 171 -11.14 20.07 1.92
CA ARG A 171 -10.41 20.60 0.76
C ARG A 171 -9.00 21.08 1.09
N THR A 172 -8.64 21.14 2.37
CA THR A 172 -7.33 21.61 2.87
C THR A 172 -6.46 20.48 3.40
N ASP A 173 -6.95 19.22 3.39
CA ASP A 173 -6.20 18.08 3.90
C ASP A 173 -5.04 17.66 2.95
N PRO A 174 -4.07 16.88 3.46
CA PRO A 174 -2.92 16.43 2.67
C PRO A 174 -3.31 15.62 1.42
N PHE A 175 -4.42 14.89 1.48
CA PHE A 175 -4.92 14.11 0.35
C PHE A 175 -5.45 15.04 -0.76
N TRP A 176 -6.22 16.08 -0.39
CA TRP A 176 -6.73 17.06 -1.36
C TRP A 176 -5.59 17.83 -2.02
N THR A 177 -4.60 18.24 -1.24
CA THR A 177 -3.40 18.93 -1.75
C THR A 177 -2.64 18.05 -2.75
N ALA A 178 -2.45 16.77 -2.46
CA ALA A 178 -1.81 15.84 -3.38
C ALA A 178 -2.60 15.73 -4.71
N ARG A 179 -3.93 15.59 -4.63
CA ARG A 179 -4.82 15.53 -5.81
C ARG A 179 -4.83 16.84 -6.62
N ALA A 180 -4.80 17.99 -5.95
CA ALA A 180 -4.75 19.30 -6.62
C ALA A 180 -3.43 19.52 -7.39
N LEU A 181 -2.32 18.95 -6.91
CA LEU A 181 -1.04 18.94 -7.63
C LEU A 181 -1.08 18.12 -8.91
N GLU A 182 -1.90 17.08 -8.93
CA GLU A 182 -2.12 16.20 -10.09
C GLU A 182 -2.89 16.88 -11.23
N GLN A 183 -3.84 17.77 -10.91
CA GLN A 183 -4.65 18.50 -11.88
C GLN A 183 -3.93 19.73 -12.48
N ARG A 184 -2.72 20.05 -12.03
CA ARG A 184 -1.92 21.10 -12.64
C ARG A 184 -1.33 20.60 -13.96
N PRO A 185 -1.44 21.37 -15.07
CA PRO A 185 -0.80 21.01 -16.32
C PRO A 185 0.71 20.83 -16.07
N PRO A 186 1.36 19.86 -16.74
CA PRO A 186 2.75 19.53 -16.48
C PRO A 186 3.62 20.79 -16.69
N ARG A 187 4.24 21.26 -15.60
CA ARG A 187 5.35 22.19 -15.73
C ARG A 187 6.43 21.49 -16.56
N LYS A 188 7.03 22.17 -17.55
CA LYS A 188 8.05 21.67 -18.49
C LYS A 188 9.35 21.15 -17.84
N ARG A 189 9.30 20.64 -16.62
CA ARG A 189 10.39 19.89 -15.99
C ARG A 189 9.90 18.47 -15.73
N ARG A 190 10.63 17.50 -16.25
CA ARG A 190 10.46 16.07 -16.04
C ARG A 190 10.48 15.78 -14.54
N GLU A 191 9.32 15.74 -13.90
CA GLU A 191 9.20 15.04 -12.62
C GLU A 191 9.00 13.55 -12.95
N PRO A 192 9.80 12.65 -12.37
CA PRO A 192 9.80 11.24 -12.75
C PRO A 192 8.57 10.46 -12.31
N PHE A 193 7.57 11.11 -11.69
CA PHE A 193 6.44 10.40 -11.08
C PHE A 193 5.11 11.16 -11.29
N GLY A 194 4.27 10.63 -12.17
CA GLY A 194 2.86 11.03 -12.29
C GLY A 194 2.00 10.34 -11.22
N TRP A 195 0.90 10.99 -10.78
CA TRP A 195 -0.11 10.40 -9.91
C TRP A 195 -1.22 9.79 -10.75
N ALA A 196 -1.74 8.63 -10.39
CA ALA A 196 -2.95 8.07 -10.96
C ALA A 196 -4.11 8.21 -9.95
N ALA A 197 -5.19 8.91 -10.33
CA ALA A 197 -6.38 9.02 -9.51
C ALA A 197 -7.38 7.92 -9.91
N PHE A 198 -7.95 7.25 -8.91
CA PHE A 198 -9.04 6.30 -9.07
C PHE A 198 -10.25 6.81 -8.28
N THR A 199 -11.34 7.07 -8.95
CA THR A 199 -12.65 7.41 -8.38
C THR A 199 -13.60 6.24 -8.52
#